data_b16c909d11e9da26e99e5a9d254f73b9
#
_entry.id   b16c909d11e9da26e99e5a9d254f73b9
#
_cell.length_a   1.000
_cell.length_b   1.000
_cell.length_c   1.000
_cell.angle_alpha   90.00
_cell.angle_beta   90.00
_cell.angle_gamma   90.00
#
_symmetry.space_group_name_H-M   'P 1'
#
loop_
_entity.id
_entity.type
_entity.pdbx_description
1 polymer ?
#
loop_
_entity_poly.entity_id
_entity_poly.type
_entity_poly.pdbx_seq_one_letter_code
_entity_poly.pdbx_strand_id
1 'polypeptide(L)'
;MEEKNNMTAERSLEIITEQIERSRQMVAKKTGQSLYIAGLCIMGLALVIGICILLTNNMAYYLLYILSPIVIYGVDRYVNRNKPKVPDSFVSNMVDKTWQTFGIFAVLFFVFVVLYDLLMSHTESPEVYARLVIHPFRIILLLFGMAITINGYILKSRWMVVCGIIGGIGGFAWESFYVTQTLVGWLGNYTNSNYCGIVFGLIPGFIIALFAFIGMMLPGMMLKRKSL
;
A
#
# COMPACT_ATOMS: atom_id res chain seq x y z
N MET A 1 31.19 -46.01 -22.92
CA MET A 1 30.80 -46.04 -21.49
C MET A 1 29.98 -44.81 -21.21
N GLU A 2 28.66 -44.94 -21.35
CA GLU A 2 27.71 -43.88 -20.96
C GLU A 2 27.46 -44.00 -19.47
N GLU A 3 28.08 -43.16 -18.69
CA GLU A 3 27.68 -42.89 -17.31
C GLU A 3 26.33 -42.19 -17.39
N LYS A 4 25.25 -42.96 -17.40
CA LYS A 4 23.90 -42.46 -17.16
C LYS A 4 23.91 -41.83 -15.80
N ASN A 5 23.99 -40.50 -15.77
CA ASN A 5 23.82 -39.67 -14.59
C ASN A 5 22.38 -39.84 -14.12
N ASN A 6 22.07 -40.96 -13.48
CA ASN A 6 20.79 -41.21 -12.83
C ASN A 6 20.70 -40.27 -11.66
N MET A 7 20.20 -39.07 -11.92
CA MET A 7 19.80 -38.16 -10.84
C MET A 7 18.74 -38.89 -10.01
N THR A 8 19.08 -39.20 -8.76
CA THR A 8 18.10 -39.75 -7.82
C THR A 8 16.97 -38.76 -7.62
N ALA A 9 15.75 -39.25 -7.42
CA ALA A 9 14.59 -38.38 -7.18
C ALA A 9 14.84 -37.39 -6.04
N GLU A 10 15.56 -37.80 -5.01
CA GLU A 10 15.97 -36.94 -3.87
C GLU A 10 16.84 -35.78 -4.30
N ARG A 11 17.85 -36.02 -5.14
CA ARG A 11 18.75 -34.98 -5.64
C ARG A 11 18.01 -33.99 -6.56
N SER A 12 17.06 -34.47 -7.34
CA SER A 12 16.20 -33.63 -8.16
C SER A 12 15.32 -32.69 -7.30
N LEU A 13 14.74 -33.20 -6.22
CA LEU A 13 13.96 -32.42 -5.26
C LEU A 13 14.83 -31.40 -4.53
N GLU A 14 16.05 -31.76 -4.16
CA GLU A 14 16.99 -30.83 -3.52
C GLU A 14 17.33 -29.65 -4.43
N ILE A 15 17.65 -29.92 -5.70
CA ILE A 15 17.96 -28.88 -6.70
C ILE A 15 16.75 -27.98 -6.92
N ILE A 16 15.55 -28.53 -7.06
CA ILE A 16 14.31 -27.73 -7.22
C ILE A 16 14.08 -26.84 -6.00
N THR A 17 14.25 -27.40 -4.80
CA THR A 17 14.07 -26.64 -3.55
C THR A 17 15.08 -25.50 -3.43
N GLU A 18 16.34 -25.74 -3.77
CA GLU A 18 17.39 -24.71 -3.80
C GLU A 18 17.08 -23.60 -4.81
N GLN A 19 16.64 -23.97 -6.02
CA GLN A 19 16.26 -23.00 -7.05
C GLN A 19 15.07 -22.13 -6.62
N ILE A 20 14.06 -22.72 -5.97
CA ILE A 20 12.91 -21.97 -5.44
C ILE A 20 13.37 -20.98 -4.37
N GLU A 21 14.26 -21.40 -3.46
CA GLU A 21 14.74 -20.53 -2.40
C GLU A 21 15.61 -19.38 -2.92
N ARG A 22 16.51 -19.65 -3.88
CA ARG A 22 17.28 -18.60 -4.57
C ARG A 22 16.37 -17.60 -5.29
N SER A 23 15.37 -18.11 -6.02
CA SER A 23 14.36 -17.27 -6.69
C SER A 23 13.61 -16.40 -5.69
N ARG A 24 13.18 -16.98 -4.56
CA ARG A 24 12.48 -16.24 -3.49
C ARG A 24 13.33 -15.10 -2.92
N GLN A 25 14.61 -15.32 -2.70
CA GLN A 25 15.53 -14.29 -2.19
C GLN A 25 15.69 -13.13 -3.19
N MET A 26 15.85 -13.44 -4.48
CA MET A 26 15.94 -12.42 -5.53
C MET A 26 14.66 -11.60 -5.65
N VAL A 27 13.50 -12.26 -5.63
CA VAL A 27 12.19 -11.62 -5.67
C VAL A 27 11.96 -10.78 -4.41
N ALA A 28 12.33 -11.29 -3.24
CA ALA A 28 12.21 -10.55 -1.97
C ALA A 28 13.02 -9.25 -1.99
N LYS A 29 14.23 -9.27 -2.52
CA LYS A 29 15.08 -8.07 -2.66
C LYS A 29 14.46 -7.04 -3.59
N LYS A 30 13.95 -7.46 -4.76
CA LYS A 30 13.27 -6.59 -5.72
C LYS A 30 11.99 -6.00 -5.10
N THR A 31 11.13 -6.86 -4.54
CA THR A 31 9.89 -6.46 -3.89
C THR A 31 10.14 -5.50 -2.72
N GLY A 32 11.15 -5.78 -1.90
CA GLY A 32 11.55 -4.90 -0.80
C GLY A 32 11.95 -3.50 -1.27
N GLN A 33 12.68 -3.41 -2.39
CA GLN A 33 13.05 -2.13 -2.96
C GLN A 33 11.85 -1.38 -3.53
N SER A 34 10.99 -2.04 -4.29
CA SER A 34 9.78 -1.43 -4.86
C SER A 34 8.82 -0.97 -3.76
N LEU A 35 8.63 -1.76 -2.70
CA LEU A 35 7.85 -1.37 -1.52
C LEU A 35 8.43 -0.15 -0.81
N TYR A 36 9.75 -0.09 -0.63
CA TYR A 36 10.40 1.06 -0.03
C TYR A 36 10.18 2.35 -0.85
N ILE A 37 10.34 2.27 -2.18
CA ILE A 37 10.10 3.39 -3.10
C ILE A 37 8.63 3.82 -3.04
N ALA A 38 7.71 2.87 -3.11
CA ALA A 38 6.27 3.13 -3.04
C ALA A 38 5.88 3.79 -1.72
N GLY A 39 6.41 3.30 -0.59
CA GLY A 39 6.19 3.90 0.73
C GLY A 39 6.69 5.35 0.80
N LEU A 40 7.88 5.62 0.26
CA LEU A 40 8.43 6.98 0.18
C LEU A 40 7.56 7.91 -0.68
N CYS A 41 7.09 7.44 -1.84
CA CYS A 41 6.24 8.22 -2.73
C CYS A 41 4.89 8.55 -2.08
N ILE A 42 4.24 7.55 -1.44
CA ILE A 42 2.95 7.76 -0.76
C ILE A 42 3.12 8.69 0.43
N MET A 43 4.17 8.51 1.24
CA MET A 43 4.47 9.38 2.37
C MET A 43 4.69 10.83 1.92
N GLY A 44 5.50 11.04 0.88
CA GLY A 44 5.73 12.37 0.32
C GLY A 44 4.45 13.01 -0.23
N LEU A 45 3.65 12.26 -1.01
CA LEU A 45 2.37 12.73 -1.52
C LEU A 45 1.40 13.09 -0.38
N ALA A 46 1.30 12.24 0.64
CA ALA A 46 0.40 12.47 1.76
C ALA A 46 0.74 13.75 2.52
N LEU A 47 2.02 14.01 2.75
CA LEU A 47 2.47 15.25 3.39
C LEU A 47 2.21 16.48 2.51
N VAL A 48 2.51 16.40 1.21
CA VAL A 48 2.25 17.51 0.28
C VAL A 48 0.76 17.83 0.20
N ILE A 49 -0.09 16.81 0.02
CA ILE A 49 -1.55 16.98 -0.03
C ILE A 49 -2.07 17.57 1.28
N GLY A 50 -1.59 17.05 2.44
CA GLY A 50 -1.96 17.56 3.75
C GLY A 50 -1.62 19.03 3.93
N ILE A 51 -0.44 19.46 3.49
CA ILE A 51 -0.01 20.86 3.53
C ILE A 51 -0.84 21.73 2.56
N CYS A 52 -1.11 21.24 1.34
CA CYS A 52 -1.95 21.97 0.39
C CYS A 52 -3.36 22.20 0.94
N ILE A 53 -3.98 21.19 1.56
CA ILE A 53 -5.30 21.33 2.19
C ILE A 53 -5.24 22.29 3.38
N LEU A 54 -4.17 22.24 4.19
CA LEU A 54 -3.98 23.16 5.31
C LEU A 54 -3.93 24.62 4.87
N LEU A 55 -3.22 24.89 3.77
CA LEU A 55 -3.02 26.26 3.27
C LEU A 55 -4.24 26.82 2.52
N THR A 56 -4.96 25.95 1.80
CA THR A 56 -6.04 26.38 0.90
C THR A 56 -7.44 26.11 1.43
N ASN A 57 -7.57 25.27 2.48
CA ASN A 57 -8.85 24.71 2.98
C ASN A 57 -9.69 24.04 1.89
N ASN A 58 -9.06 23.55 0.81
CA ASN A 58 -9.74 22.93 -0.32
C ASN A 58 -9.54 21.42 -0.33
N MET A 59 -10.64 20.66 -0.15
CA MET A 59 -10.63 19.19 -0.15
C MET A 59 -10.36 18.57 -1.52
N ALA A 60 -10.46 19.32 -2.62
CA ALA A 60 -10.21 18.80 -3.97
C ALA A 60 -8.79 18.26 -4.14
N TYR A 61 -7.83 18.70 -3.31
CA TYR A 61 -6.46 18.15 -3.34
C TYR A 61 -6.38 16.65 -3.02
N TYR A 62 -7.40 16.04 -2.40
CA TYR A 62 -7.45 14.58 -2.24
C TYR A 62 -7.47 13.82 -3.59
N LEU A 63 -7.96 14.45 -4.67
CA LEU A 63 -7.92 13.85 -6.00
C LEU A 63 -6.49 13.61 -6.49
N LEU A 64 -5.49 14.29 -5.96
CA LEU A 64 -4.08 14.05 -6.29
C LEU A 64 -3.60 12.64 -5.89
N TYR A 65 -4.28 11.96 -4.97
CA TYR A 65 -3.97 10.54 -4.68
C TYR A 65 -4.19 9.63 -5.89
N ILE A 66 -5.03 10.01 -6.87
CA ILE A 66 -5.21 9.27 -8.12
C ILE A 66 -3.89 9.20 -8.91
N LEU A 67 -3.01 10.18 -8.74
CA LEU A 67 -1.69 10.20 -9.40
C LEU A 67 -0.67 9.27 -8.72
N SER A 68 -0.96 8.76 -7.52
CA SER A 68 -0.01 7.94 -6.76
C SER A 68 0.51 6.70 -7.52
N PRO A 69 -0.30 5.92 -8.27
CA PRO A 69 0.22 4.78 -9.03
C PRO A 69 1.18 5.21 -10.15
N ILE A 70 0.90 6.35 -10.80
CA ILE A 70 1.72 6.89 -11.89
C ILE A 70 3.08 7.34 -11.34
N VAL A 71 3.07 8.05 -10.21
CA VAL A 71 4.29 8.52 -9.53
C VAL A 71 5.13 7.34 -9.07
N ILE A 72 4.52 6.35 -8.41
CA ILE A 72 5.20 5.14 -7.93
C ILE A 72 5.83 4.40 -9.10
N TYR A 73 5.07 4.15 -10.17
CA TYR A 73 5.56 3.45 -11.35
C TYR A 73 6.71 4.20 -12.03
N GLY A 74 6.59 5.53 -12.18
CA GLY A 74 7.62 6.37 -12.79
C GLY A 74 8.92 6.36 -11.99
N VAL A 75 8.84 6.54 -10.67
CA VAL A 75 10.00 6.53 -9.77
C VAL A 75 10.63 5.14 -9.70
N ASP A 76 9.83 4.08 -9.56
CA ASP A 76 10.33 2.69 -9.53
C ASP A 76 11.06 2.34 -10.83
N ARG A 77 10.49 2.70 -11.99
CA ARG A 77 11.12 2.50 -13.30
C ARG A 77 12.41 3.29 -13.45
N TYR A 78 12.45 4.53 -12.98
CA TYR A 78 13.64 5.37 -13.02
C TYR A 78 14.78 4.79 -12.17
N VAL A 79 14.48 4.42 -10.92
CA VAL A 79 15.47 3.87 -9.98
C VAL A 79 15.97 2.48 -10.40
N ASN A 80 15.10 1.67 -11.03
CA ASN A 80 15.43 0.31 -11.44
C ASN A 80 15.86 0.18 -12.91
N ARG A 81 16.01 1.30 -13.63
CA ARG A 81 16.35 1.31 -15.07
C ARG A 81 17.59 0.51 -15.43
N ASN A 82 18.62 0.58 -14.60
CA ASN A 82 19.93 -0.04 -14.87
C ASN A 82 20.14 -1.36 -14.11
N LYS A 83 19.10 -1.90 -13.46
CA LYS A 83 19.22 -3.15 -12.72
C LYS A 83 18.88 -4.35 -13.60
N PRO A 84 19.57 -5.48 -13.39
CA PRO A 84 19.24 -6.72 -14.11
C PRO A 84 17.79 -7.12 -13.79
N LYS A 85 17.08 -7.57 -14.83
CA LYS A 85 15.72 -8.10 -14.65
C LYS A 85 15.80 -9.39 -13.84
N VAL A 86 14.95 -9.50 -12.83
CA VAL A 86 14.79 -10.77 -12.11
C VAL A 86 14.18 -11.78 -13.07
N PRO A 87 14.73 -13.00 -13.17
CA PRO A 87 14.17 -14.03 -14.03
C PRO A 87 12.70 -14.33 -13.66
N ASP A 88 11.90 -14.63 -14.68
CA ASP A 88 10.53 -15.08 -14.48
C ASP A 88 10.56 -16.41 -13.71
N SER A 89 10.00 -16.39 -12.52
CA SER A 89 9.93 -17.55 -11.64
C SER A 89 8.51 -17.68 -11.08
N PHE A 90 8.17 -18.86 -10.61
CA PHE A 90 6.90 -19.12 -9.96
C PHE A 90 6.61 -18.09 -8.84
N VAL A 91 7.62 -17.81 -8.02
CA VAL A 91 7.51 -16.84 -6.91
C VAL A 91 7.29 -15.42 -7.43
N SER A 92 8.03 -14.99 -8.46
CA SER A 92 7.83 -13.68 -9.09
C SER A 92 6.41 -13.53 -9.63
N ASN A 93 5.93 -14.55 -10.35
CA ASN A 93 4.60 -14.54 -10.93
C ASN A 93 3.50 -14.46 -9.84
N MET A 94 3.64 -15.19 -8.73
CA MET A 94 2.70 -15.10 -7.61
C MET A 94 2.64 -13.70 -6.99
N VAL A 95 3.79 -13.08 -6.75
CA VAL A 95 3.88 -11.70 -6.23
C VAL A 95 3.24 -10.72 -7.21
N ASP A 96 3.55 -10.82 -8.50
CA ASP A 96 3.01 -9.94 -9.55
C ASP A 96 1.48 -10.11 -9.67
N LYS A 97 0.97 -11.34 -9.60
CA LYS A 97 -0.46 -11.62 -9.60
C LYS A 97 -1.18 -11.05 -8.38
N THR A 98 -0.56 -11.11 -7.21
CA THR A 98 -1.12 -10.48 -6.00
C THR A 98 -1.29 -8.96 -6.19
N TRP A 99 -0.27 -8.28 -6.73
CA TRP A 99 -0.34 -6.85 -7.00
C TRP A 99 -1.33 -6.50 -8.12
N GLN A 100 -1.41 -7.31 -9.17
CA GLN A 100 -2.41 -7.15 -10.22
C GLN A 100 -3.84 -7.26 -9.65
N THR A 101 -4.10 -8.29 -8.82
CA THR A 101 -5.40 -8.49 -8.18
C THR A 101 -5.74 -7.30 -7.30
N PHE A 102 -4.81 -6.87 -6.43
CA PHE A 102 -5.01 -5.67 -5.62
C PHE A 102 -5.35 -4.45 -6.48
N GLY A 103 -4.60 -4.21 -7.57
CA GLY A 103 -4.82 -3.08 -8.47
C GLY A 103 -6.19 -3.11 -9.12
N ILE A 104 -6.65 -4.28 -9.60
CA ILE A 104 -7.98 -4.44 -10.19
C ILE A 104 -9.07 -4.12 -9.15
N PHE A 105 -8.99 -4.70 -7.95
CA PHE A 105 -9.97 -4.44 -6.90
C PHE A 105 -9.97 -2.98 -6.45
N ALA A 106 -8.80 -2.35 -6.32
CA ALA A 106 -8.69 -0.96 -5.95
C ALA A 106 -9.32 -0.03 -6.99
N VAL A 107 -9.08 -0.27 -8.29
CA VAL A 107 -9.67 0.52 -9.39
C VAL A 107 -11.17 0.33 -9.46
N LEU A 108 -11.65 -0.92 -9.44
CA LEU A 108 -13.10 -1.22 -9.48
C LEU A 108 -13.82 -0.62 -8.28
N PHE A 109 -13.23 -0.73 -7.10
CA PHE A 109 -13.78 -0.13 -5.89
C PHE A 109 -13.85 1.40 -6.00
N PHE A 110 -12.80 2.05 -6.52
CA PHE A 110 -12.79 3.49 -6.72
C PHE A 110 -13.85 3.96 -7.72
N VAL A 111 -13.98 3.24 -8.85
CA VAL A 111 -15.05 3.49 -9.85
C VAL A 111 -16.42 3.34 -9.19
N PHE A 112 -16.62 2.29 -8.40
CA PHE A 112 -17.88 2.07 -7.68
C PHE A 112 -18.20 3.22 -6.73
N VAL A 113 -17.23 3.69 -5.95
CA VAL A 113 -17.43 4.82 -5.03
C VAL A 113 -17.80 6.09 -5.77
N VAL A 114 -17.11 6.40 -6.88
CA VAL A 114 -17.43 7.59 -7.69
C VAL A 114 -18.83 7.50 -8.30
N LEU A 115 -19.22 6.35 -8.85
CA LEU A 115 -20.57 6.14 -9.40
C LEU A 115 -21.64 6.23 -8.32
N TYR A 116 -21.38 5.60 -7.17
CA TYR A 116 -22.29 5.66 -6.02
C TYR A 116 -22.48 7.09 -5.53
N ASP A 117 -21.40 7.85 -5.39
CA ASP A 117 -21.41 9.25 -4.97
C ASP A 117 -22.21 10.11 -5.96
N LEU A 118 -22.02 9.89 -7.25
CA LEU A 118 -22.70 10.61 -8.32
C LEU A 118 -24.21 10.32 -8.37
N LEU A 119 -24.61 9.06 -8.14
CA LEU A 119 -26.01 8.66 -8.10
C LEU A 119 -26.72 9.19 -6.84
N MET A 120 -26.07 9.06 -5.67
CA MET A 120 -26.69 9.42 -4.39
C MET A 120 -26.76 10.92 -4.17
N SER A 121 -25.79 11.69 -4.68
CA SER A 121 -25.81 13.17 -4.58
C SER A 121 -27.04 13.81 -5.25
N HIS A 122 -27.65 13.11 -6.20
CA HIS A 122 -28.84 13.58 -6.91
C HIS A 122 -30.17 13.09 -6.33
N THR A 123 -30.16 12.05 -5.49
CA THR A 123 -31.39 11.36 -5.06
C THR A 123 -31.71 11.53 -3.59
N GLU A 124 -30.72 11.77 -2.75
CA GLU A 124 -30.90 11.76 -1.29
C GLU A 124 -30.79 13.16 -0.65
N SER A 125 -31.45 13.32 0.49
CA SER A 125 -31.27 14.51 1.30
C SER A 125 -29.81 14.60 1.81
N PRO A 126 -29.25 15.82 2.02
CA PRO A 126 -27.87 15.99 2.47
C PRO A 126 -27.52 15.22 3.74
N GLU A 127 -28.49 15.05 4.64
CA GLU A 127 -28.29 14.33 5.92
C GLU A 127 -28.16 12.81 5.72
N VAL A 128 -28.98 12.23 4.84
CA VAL A 128 -28.96 10.81 4.51
C VAL A 128 -27.70 10.50 3.69
N TYR A 129 -27.39 11.35 2.72
CA TYR A 129 -26.17 11.25 1.92
C TYR A 129 -24.90 11.24 2.79
N ALA A 130 -24.78 12.16 3.74
CA ALA A 130 -23.61 12.23 4.62
C ALA A 130 -23.39 10.96 5.47
N ARG A 131 -24.47 10.21 5.78
CA ARG A 131 -24.38 8.94 6.52
C ARG A 131 -24.01 7.76 5.64
N LEU A 132 -24.34 7.82 4.35
CA LEU A 132 -24.14 6.73 3.39
C LEU A 132 -22.80 6.83 2.64
N VAL A 133 -22.10 7.96 2.74
CA VAL A 133 -20.80 8.14 2.07
C VAL A 133 -19.80 7.07 2.50
N ILE A 134 -19.34 6.31 1.50
CA ILE A 134 -18.30 5.30 1.69
C ILE A 134 -16.94 6.00 1.63
N HIS A 135 -16.22 6.00 2.74
CA HIS A 135 -14.85 6.54 2.75
C HIS A 135 -13.87 5.59 2.05
N PRO A 136 -13.39 5.90 0.85
CA PRO A 136 -12.60 4.98 0.04
C PRO A 136 -11.28 4.57 0.71
N PHE A 137 -10.69 5.47 1.50
CA PHE A 137 -9.41 5.21 2.17
C PHE A 137 -9.45 4.02 3.13
N ARG A 138 -10.56 3.79 3.83
CA ARG A 138 -10.71 2.66 4.77
C ARG A 138 -10.49 1.32 4.07
N ILE A 139 -11.19 1.12 2.97
CA ILE A 139 -11.16 -0.14 2.24
C ILE A 139 -9.87 -0.31 1.47
N ILE A 140 -9.34 0.76 0.88
CA ILE A 140 -8.04 0.72 0.20
C ILE A 140 -6.91 0.34 1.16
N LEU A 141 -6.88 0.88 2.39
CA LEU A 141 -5.90 0.51 3.40
C LEU A 141 -6.00 -0.97 3.79
N LEU A 142 -7.23 -1.49 3.95
CA LEU A 142 -7.46 -2.90 4.25
C LEU A 142 -6.98 -3.81 3.11
N LEU A 143 -7.39 -3.52 1.87
CA LEU A 143 -6.96 -4.26 0.68
C LEU A 143 -5.44 -4.24 0.51
N PHE A 144 -4.83 -3.10 0.76
CA PHE A 144 -3.39 -2.92 0.68
C PHE A 144 -2.66 -3.74 1.74
N GLY A 145 -3.12 -3.70 3.00
CA GLY A 145 -2.58 -4.53 4.07
C GLY A 145 -2.72 -6.02 3.76
N MET A 146 -3.84 -6.44 3.17
CA MET A 146 -4.04 -7.81 2.71
C MET A 146 -3.04 -8.21 1.62
N ALA A 147 -2.81 -7.36 0.61
CA ALA A 147 -1.83 -7.62 -0.45
C ALA A 147 -0.41 -7.77 0.11
N ILE A 148 0.00 -6.90 1.05
CA ILE A 148 1.30 -6.99 1.72
C ILE A 148 1.41 -8.29 2.53
N THR A 149 0.37 -8.65 3.27
CA THR A 149 0.33 -9.86 4.09
C THR A 149 0.49 -11.12 3.23
N ILE A 150 -0.26 -11.23 2.12
CA ILE A 150 -0.15 -12.35 1.18
C ILE A 150 1.27 -12.43 0.60
N ASN A 151 1.83 -11.31 0.16
CA ASN A 151 3.21 -11.27 -0.32
C ASN A 151 4.21 -11.67 0.77
N GLY A 152 3.94 -11.30 2.02
CA GLY A 152 4.73 -11.72 3.18
C GLY A 152 4.76 -13.25 3.36
N TYR A 153 3.63 -13.92 3.15
CA TYR A 153 3.56 -15.39 3.18
C TYR A 153 4.32 -16.00 1.99
N ILE A 154 4.15 -15.49 0.76
CA ILE A 154 4.85 -15.96 -0.44
C ILE A 154 6.37 -15.86 -0.26
N LEU A 155 6.84 -14.73 0.28
CA LEU A 155 8.26 -14.44 0.50
C LEU A 155 8.81 -15.01 1.83
N LYS A 156 7.99 -15.72 2.62
CA LYS A 156 8.33 -16.23 3.96
C LYS A 156 8.93 -15.16 4.89
N SER A 157 8.42 -13.94 4.82
CA SER A 157 8.86 -12.80 5.62
C SER A 157 7.87 -12.50 6.73
N ARG A 158 8.15 -12.94 7.97
CA ARG A 158 7.29 -12.69 9.14
C ARG A 158 7.04 -11.21 9.38
N TRP A 159 8.06 -10.38 9.19
CA TRP A 159 7.96 -8.93 9.36
C TRP A 159 6.98 -8.30 8.36
N MET A 160 7.01 -8.72 7.10
CA MET A 160 6.10 -8.24 6.09
C MET A 160 4.65 -8.62 6.42
N VAL A 161 4.42 -9.84 6.93
CA VAL A 161 3.09 -10.29 7.40
C VAL A 161 2.60 -9.38 8.53
N VAL A 162 3.42 -9.19 9.58
CA VAL A 162 3.07 -8.36 10.73
C VAL A 162 2.80 -6.91 10.32
N CYS A 163 3.68 -6.31 9.52
CA CYS A 163 3.50 -4.94 9.04
C CYS A 163 2.25 -4.80 8.15
N GLY A 164 1.94 -5.79 7.31
CA GLY A 164 0.73 -5.82 6.49
C GLY A 164 -0.55 -5.86 7.32
N ILE A 165 -0.57 -6.71 8.36
CA ILE A 165 -1.71 -6.80 9.29
C ILE A 165 -1.87 -5.49 10.07
N ILE A 166 -0.81 -4.98 10.68
CA ILE A 166 -0.86 -3.74 11.47
C ILE A 166 -1.23 -2.55 10.57
N GLY A 167 -0.60 -2.41 9.41
CA GLY A 167 -0.87 -1.32 8.47
C GLY A 167 -2.29 -1.39 7.89
N GLY A 168 -2.76 -2.59 7.50
CA GLY A 168 -4.09 -2.78 6.91
C GLY A 168 -5.22 -2.67 7.93
N ILE A 169 -5.20 -3.52 8.96
CA ILE A 169 -6.26 -3.55 9.98
C ILE A 169 -6.19 -2.30 10.86
N GLY A 170 -4.98 -1.87 11.25
CA GLY A 170 -4.79 -0.65 12.04
C GLY A 170 -5.27 0.60 11.30
N GLY A 171 -4.93 0.74 10.01
CA GLY A 171 -5.41 1.85 9.18
C GLY A 171 -6.92 1.82 8.97
N PHE A 172 -7.50 0.65 8.69
CA PHE A 172 -8.94 0.47 8.60
C PHE A 172 -9.66 0.83 9.90
N ALA A 173 -9.18 0.33 11.04
CA ALA A 173 -9.76 0.60 12.34
C ALA A 173 -9.65 2.09 12.70
N TRP A 174 -8.48 2.70 12.48
CA TRP A 174 -8.26 4.12 12.72
C TRP A 174 -9.30 5.00 12.02
N GLU A 175 -9.49 4.77 10.72
CA GLU A 175 -10.45 5.53 9.92
C GLU A 175 -11.92 5.17 10.27
N SER A 176 -12.19 3.91 10.64
CA SER A 176 -13.55 3.45 10.95
C SER A 176 -14.05 3.97 12.29
N PHE A 177 -13.19 4.10 13.29
CA PHE A 177 -13.56 4.65 14.59
C PHE A 177 -13.49 6.18 14.66
N TYR A 178 -13.31 6.86 13.54
CA TYR A 178 -13.20 8.32 13.48
C TYR A 178 -12.18 8.89 14.48
N VAL A 179 -11.08 8.13 14.70
CA VAL A 179 -10.08 8.49 15.72
C VAL A 179 -9.49 9.87 15.43
N THR A 180 -9.24 10.19 14.16
CA THR A 180 -8.76 11.52 13.76
C THR A 180 -9.74 12.61 14.18
N GLN A 181 -11.03 12.45 13.89
CA GLN A 181 -12.05 13.44 14.20
C GLN A 181 -12.24 13.62 15.71
N THR A 182 -12.17 12.50 16.45
CA THR A 182 -12.27 12.51 17.92
C THR A 182 -11.06 13.21 18.55
N LEU A 183 -9.85 12.92 18.11
CA LEU A 183 -8.61 13.55 18.57
C LEU A 183 -8.63 15.06 18.29
N VAL A 184 -9.07 15.44 17.10
CA VAL A 184 -9.10 16.84 16.72
C VAL A 184 -10.24 17.59 17.40
N GLY A 185 -11.41 16.96 17.59
CA GLY A 185 -12.48 17.51 18.42
C GLY A 185 -11.99 17.82 19.83
N TRP A 186 -11.13 16.97 20.39
CA TRP A 186 -10.49 17.20 21.68
C TRP A 186 -9.44 18.32 21.66
N LEU A 187 -8.63 18.41 20.58
CA LEU A 187 -7.64 19.48 20.37
C LEU A 187 -8.29 20.79 19.91
N GLY A 188 -9.39 20.73 19.18
CA GLY A 188 -10.03 21.87 18.53
C GLY A 188 -10.67 22.90 19.48
N ASN A 189 -10.85 22.54 20.75
CA ASN A 189 -11.21 23.51 21.78
C ASN A 189 -10.13 24.55 22.05
N TYR A 190 -8.94 24.39 21.44
CA TYR A 190 -7.78 25.26 21.66
C TYR A 190 -7.35 26.10 20.43
N THR A 191 -7.91 25.88 19.22
CA THR A 191 -7.42 26.56 18.01
C THR A 191 -8.54 27.16 17.16
N ASN A 192 -8.60 28.51 17.11
CA ASN A 192 -9.76 29.25 16.59
C ASN A 192 -9.75 29.59 15.08
N SER A 193 -8.69 29.42 14.28
CA SER A 193 -8.70 29.98 12.91
C SER A 193 -8.43 29.04 11.72
N ASN A 194 -7.78 27.89 11.91
CA ASN A 194 -7.46 26.96 10.84
C ASN A 194 -7.91 25.52 11.10
N TYR A 195 -9.00 25.38 11.85
CA TYR A 195 -9.51 24.09 12.30
C TYR A 195 -9.73 23.09 11.15
N CYS A 196 -10.42 23.52 10.09
CA CYS A 196 -10.70 22.63 8.93
C CYS A 196 -9.42 22.14 8.23
N GLY A 197 -8.45 23.00 7.99
CA GLY A 197 -7.20 22.61 7.33
C GLY A 197 -6.36 21.65 8.15
N ILE A 198 -6.36 21.79 9.47
CA ILE A 198 -5.66 20.87 10.39
C ILE A 198 -6.37 19.53 10.42
N VAL A 199 -7.70 19.52 10.62
CA VAL A 199 -8.53 18.31 10.76
C VAL A 199 -8.55 17.45 9.50
N PHE A 200 -8.79 18.08 8.36
CA PHE A 200 -8.98 17.38 7.09
C PHE A 200 -7.74 17.39 6.20
N GLY A 201 -6.69 18.10 6.56
CA GLY A 201 -5.46 18.19 5.78
C GLY A 201 -4.27 17.57 6.51
N LEU A 202 -3.76 18.25 7.52
CA LEU A 202 -2.49 17.92 8.14
C LEU A 202 -2.53 16.56 8.86
N ILE A 203 -3.56 16.32 9.68
CA ILE A 203 -3.65 15.10 10.49
C ILE A 203 -3.88 13.87 9.63
N PRO A 204 -4.86 13.80 8.71
CA PRO A 204 -4.99 12.68 7.80
C PRO A 204 -3.75 12.44 6.94
N GLY A 205 -3.11 13.50 6.44
CA GLY A 205 -1.86 13.41 5.70
C GLY A 205 -0.74 12.73 6.51
N PHE A 206 -0.58 13.15 7.78
CA PHE A 206 0.40 12.53 8.68
C PHE A 206 0.07 11.07 9.00
N ILE A 207 -1.19 10.74 9.19
CA ILE A 207 -1.65 9.38 9.48
C ILE A 207 -1.40 8.46 8.28
N ILE A 208 -1.75 8.90 7.07
CA ILE A 208 -1.47 8.13 5.85
C ILE A 208 0.05 7.94 5.67
N ALA A 209 0.85 8.97 5.96
CA ALA A 209 2.30 8.88 5.93
C ALA A 209 2.83 7.85 6.96
N LEU A 210 2.26 7.82 8.17
CA LEU A 210 2.63 6.85 9.21
C LEU A 210 2.28 5.42 8.79
N PHE A 211 1.08 5.19 8.24
CA PHE A 211 0.70 3.86 7.75
C PHE A 211 1.50 3.43 6.53
N ALA A 212 1.87 4.34 5.62
CA ALA A 212 2.77 4.06 4.52
C ALA A 212 4.18 3.69 5.03
N PHE A 213 4.66 4.36 6.07
CA PHE A 213 5.91 4.02 6.72
C PHE A 213 5.89 2.61 7.32
N ILE A 214 4.90 2.29 8.15
CA ILE A 214 4.76 0.99 8.81
C ILE A 214 4.46 -0.12 7.81
N GLY A 215 3.51 0.09 6.90
CA GLY A 215 3.02 -0.94 5.97
C GLY A 215 3.93 -1.21 4.79
N MET A 216 4.70 -0.22 4.32
CA MET A 216 5.50 -0.33 3.10
C MET A 216 6.99 -0.12 3.34
N MET A 217 7.37 1.00 3.94
CA MET A 217 8.77 1.39 4.04
C MET A 217 9.54 0.47 4.99
N LEU A 218 8.99 0.16 6.16
CA LEU A 218 9.58 -0.73 7.15
C LEU A 218 9.81 -2.16 6.60
N PRO A 219 8.80 -2.87 6.07
CA PRO A 219 9.00 -4.19 5.49
C PRO A 219 9.93 -4.16 4.27
N GLY A 220 9.89 -3.08 3.46
CA GLY A 220 10.80 -2.87 2.34
C GLY A 220 12.26 -2.81 2.78
N MET A 221 12.58 -2.05 3.83
CA MET A 221 13.92 -1.96 4.41
C MET A 221 14.40 -3.30 4.98
N MET A 222 13.50 -4.02 5.68
CA MET A 222 13.84 -5.31 6.30
C MET A 222 14.11 -6.40 5.26
N LEU A 223 13.33 -6.45 4.17
CA LEU A 223 13.59 -7.37 3.06
C LEU A 223 14.93 -7.09 2.38
N LYS A 224 15.27 -5.80 2.21
CA LYS A 224 16.55 -5.39 1.64
C LYS A 224 17.74 -5.79 2.52
N ARG A 225 17.61 -5.74 3.84
CA ARG A 225 18.69 -6.13 4.79
C ARG A 225 18.90 -7.64 4.88
N LYS A 226 17.86 -8.45 4.78
CA LYS A 226 17.97 -9.92 4.84
C LYS A 226 18.65 -10.54 3.61
N SER A 227 18.80 -9.79 2.54
CA SER A 227 19.42 -10.23 1.29
C SER A 227 20.89 -9.81 1.16
N LEU A 228 21.47 -9.23 2.18
CA LEU A 228 22.91 -8.99 2.38
C LEU A 228 23.49 -10.02 3.31
#